data_37e1016595d4d91cf17403af511c5ffb
#
_entry.id   37e1016595d4d91cf17403af511c5ffb
#
_cell.length_a   1.000
_cell.length_b   1.000
_cell.length_c   1.000
_cell.angle_alpha   90.00
_cell.angle_beta   90.00
_cell.angle_gamma   90.00
#
_symmetry.space_group_name_H-M   'P 1'
#
loop_
_entity.id
_entity.type
_entity.pdbx_description
1 polymer ?
#
loop_
_entity_poly.entity_id
_entity_poly.type
_entity_poly.pdbx_seq_one_letter_code
_entity_poly.pdbx_strand_id
1 'polypeptide(L)'
;MTLFKDHKGVDKLFQGVQTRINARIRGLTEDQILGTAPALIAGEAVTAEMLLAPTLDPSNYTLERTTGQIHYRVRVMGDSSLMNYVPTKGDKLTPKGDKPTPPEGMALAEINSPNGWVEVSFRVAAGTSADDIEKEYRAWVSQTEEWLSWLRSDLADLQDKQISRITRELTRRQDAIRREQALFDQLEARRSAQGEQ
;
A
#
# COMPACT_ATOMS: atom_id res chain seq x y z
N MET A 1 -11.05 16.83 -8.25
CA MET A 1 -11.35 15.63 -7.45
C MET A 1 -10.66 15.81 -6.12
N THR A 2 -11.34 15.70 -5.00
CA THR A 2 -10.73 15.99 -3.68
C THR A 2 -9.98 14.75 -3.21
N LEU A 3 -8.72 14.93 -2.81
CA LEU A 3 -7.90 13.87 -2.22
C LEU A 3 -8.51 13.37 -0.89
N PHE A 4 -8.21 12.13 -0.53
CA PHE A 4 -8.57 11.52 0.74
C PHE A 4 -10.08 11.44 1.02
N LYS A 5 -10.92 11.20 -0.01
CA LYS A 5 -12.40 11.14 0.13
C LYS A 5 -12.99 9.77 0.40
N ASP A 6 -12.29 8.69 0.07
CA ASP A 6 -12.94 7.37 -0.03
C ASP A 6 -12.49 6.41 1.07
N HIS A 7 -13.19 6.43 2.23
CA HIS A 7 -12.99 5.47 3.30
C HIS A 7 -13.26 4.00 2.91
N LYS A 8 -14.10 3.77 1.88
CA LYS A 8 -14.45 2.40 1.42
C LYS A 8 -13.52 1.86 0.36
N GLY A 9 -12.71 2.71 -0.25
CA GLY A 9 -11.84 2.33 -1.36
C GLY A 9 -10.63 1.51 -0.97
N VAL A 10 -10.03 1.77 0.20
CA VAL A 10 -8.85 1.04 0.71
C VAL A 10 -9.14 -0.45 0.78
N ASP A 11 -10.28 -0.85 1.34
CA ASP A 11 -10.65 -2.26 1.46
C ASP A 11 -10.75 -2.96 0.10
N LYS A 12 -11.30 -2.29 -0.93
CA LYS A 12 -11.38 -2.85 -2.29
C LYS A 12 -10.01 -3.00 -2.93
N LEU A 13 -9.14 -2.03 -2.75
CA LEU A 13 -7.77 -2.05 -3.25
C LEU A 13 -6.99 -3.20 -2.61
N PHE A 14 -7.14 -3.38 -1.30
CA PHE A 14 -6.54 -4.50 -0.56
C PHE A 14 -7.15 -5.85 -0.93
N GLN A 15 -8.44 -5.94 -1.24
CA GLN A 15 -9.04 -7.17 -1.75
C GLN A 15 -8.38 -7.61 -3.06
N GLY A 16 -8.10 -6.68 -3.98
CA GLY A 16 -7.37 -6.95 -5.21
C GLY A 16 -5.95 -7.48 -4.96
N VAL A 17 -5.20 -6.82 -4.08
CA VAL A 17 -3.85 -7.25 -3.65
C VAL A 17 -3.93 -8.64 -3.02
N GLN A 18 -4.84 -8.86 -2.08
CA GLN A 18 -5.03 -10.15 -1.41
C GLN A 18 -5.39 -11.28 -2.38
N THR A 19 -6.22 -10.99 -3.39
CA THR A 19 -6.57 -11.97 -4.43
C THR A 19 -5.33 -12.39 -5.21
N ARG A 20 -4.47 -11.45 -5.63
CA ARG A 20 -3.23 -11.77 -6.35
C ARG A 20 -2.24 -12.55 -5.49
N ILE A 21 -2.05 -12.15 -4.23
CA ILE A 21 -1.21 -12.89 -3.28
C ILE A 21 -1.73 -14.33 -3.11
N ASN A 22 -3.03 -14.51 -2.88
CA ASN A 22 -3.62 -15.84 -2.71
C ASN A 22 -3.48 -16.70 -3.97
N ALA A 23 -3.62 -16.12 -5.17
CA ALA A 23 -3.40 -16.83 -6.43
C ALA A 23 -1.94 -17.32 -6.54
N ARG A 24 -0.97 -16.47 -6.18
CA ARG A 24 0.45 -16.82 -6.17
C ARG A 24 0.75 -17.97 -5.19
N ILE A 25 0.20 -17.91 -3.98
CA ILE A 25 0.40 -18.94 -2.95
C ILE A 25 -0.25 -20.28 -3.35
N ARG A 26 -1.43 -20.25 -4.00
CA ARG A 26 -2.09 -21.46 -4.50
C ARG A 26 -1.32 -22.14 -5.62
N GLY A 27 -0.59 -21.40 -6.43
CA GLY A 27 0.22 -21.91 -7.53
C GLY A 27 1.54 -22.57 -7.11
N LEU A 28 1.91 -22.57 -5.82
CA LEU A 28 3.12 -23.19 -5.33
C LEU A 28 3.01 -24.72 -5.36
N THR A 29 4.08 -25.38 -5.82
CA THR A 29 4.23 -26.84 -5.77
C THR A 29 4.60 -27.30 -4.36
N GLU A 30 4.42 -28.60 -4.09
CA GLU A 30 4.82 -29.20 -2.81
C GLU A 30 6.31 -29.01 -2.54
N ASP A 31 7.16 -29.23 -3.54
CA ASP A 31 8.60 -29.03 -3.41
C ASP A 31 8.97 -27.60 -3.02
N GLN A 32 8.31 -26.61 -3.62
CA GLN A 32 8.51 -25.20 -3.27
C GLN A 32 8.09 -24.91 -1.83
N ILE A 33 6.97 -25.51 -1.39
CA ILE A 33 6.45 -25.32 -0.02
C ILE A 33 7.36 -26.03 0.99
N LEU A 34 7.84 -27.22 0.69
CA LEU A 34 8.70 -28.01 1.60
C LEU A 34 10.14 -27.50 1.62
N GLY A 35 10.65 -27.01 0.49
CA GLY A 35 12.04 -26.59 0.33
C GLY A 35 12.35 -25.18 0.83
N THR A 36 11.32 -24.37 1.16
CA THR A 36 11.52 -22.98 1.55
C THR A 36 10.78 -22.65 2.86
N ALA A 37 11.38 -21.82 3.68
CA ALA A 37 10.74 -21.37 4.93
C ALA A 37 9.43 -20.60 4.64
N PRO A 38 8.30 -20.92 5.30
CA PRO A 38 7.02 -20.27 5.08
C PRO A 38 7.05 -18.74 5.18
N ALA A 39 7.82 -18.21 6.11
CA ALA A 39 7.96 -16.76 6.29
C ALA A 39 8.66 -16.09 5.10
N LEU A 40 9.63 -16.77 4.46
CA LEU A 40 10.32 -16.24 3.29
C LEU A 40 9.39 -16.21 2.09
N ILE A 41 8.67 -17.31 1.82
CA ILE A 41 7.66 -17.36 0.74
C ILE A 41 6.60 -16.27 0.94
N ALA A 42 6.10 -16.12 2.17
CA ALA A 42 5.11 -15.12 2.50
C ALA A 42 5.65 -13.70 2.28
N GLY A 43 6.87 -13.41 2.72
CA GLY A 43 7.53 -12.12 2.53
C GLY A 43 7.67 -11.76 1.05
N GLU A 44 8.19 -12.66 0.23
CA GLU A 44 8.36 -12.45 -1.20
C GLU A 44 7.01 -12.26 -1.93
N ALA A 45 6.02 -13.10 -1.63
CA ALA A 45 4.71 -13.02 -2.25
C ALA A 45 3.98 -11.72 -1.92
N VAL A 46 4.07 -11.27 -0.68
CA VAL A 46 3.45 -10.02 -0.24
C VAL A 46 4.19 -8.82 -0.82
N THR A 47 5.52 -8.78 -0.74
CA THR A 47 6.32 -7.67 -1.27
C THR A 47 6.12 -7.48 -2.78
N ALA A 48 5.98 -8.56 -3.55
CA ALA A 48 5.78 -8.50 -4.99
C ALA A 48 4.42 -7.89 -5.41
N GLU A 49 3.40 -7.97 -4.55
CA GLU A 49 2.03 -7.54 -4.85
C GLU A 49 1.60 -6.29 -4.08
N MET A 50 2.38 -5.85 -3.08
CA MET A 50 2.05 -4.65 -2.32
C MET A 50 2.19 -3.39 -3.16
N LEU A 51 1.31 -2.44 -2.85
CA LEU A 51 1.33 -1.12 -3.44
C LEU A 51 2.50 -0.30 -2.89
N LEU A 52 3.13 0.48 -3.74
CA LEU A 52 4.19 1.40 -3.34
C LEU A 52 3.57 2.66 -2.73
N ALA A 53 3.93 2.95 -1.50
CA ALA A 53 3.48 4.17 -0.84
C ALA A 53 3.88 5.41 -1.65
N PRO A 54 2.95 6.35 -1.89
CA PRO A 54 3.27 7.57 -2.60
C PRO A 54 4.21 8.46 -1.78
N THR A 55 5.10 9.15 -2.51
CA THR A 55 5.97 10.19 -1.97
C THR A 55 5.89 11.42 -2.85
N LEU A 56 5.95 12.62 -2.27
CA LEU A 56 6.09 13.85 -3.03
C LEU A 56 7.56 14.06 -3.40
N ASP A 57 7.77 14.64 -4.57
CA ASP A 57 9.04 15.25 -4.94
C ASP A 57 8.84 16.78 -5.04
N PRO A 58 8.91 17.50 -3.90
CA PRO A 58 8.60 18.93 -3.87
C PRO A 58 9.64 19.81 -4.58
N SER A 59 10.76 19.24 -4.99
CA SER A 59 11.76 19.92 -5.82
C SER A 59 11.45 19.82 -7.32
N ASN A 60 10.60 18.89 -7.71
CA ASN A 60 10.20 18.63 -9.10
C ASN A 60 8.76 19.07 -9.31
N TYR A 61 8.58 20.35 -9.60
CA TYR A 61 7.28 20.95 -9.85
C TYR A 61 7.28 21.85 -11.09
N THR A 62 6.11 22.07 -11.63
CA THR A 62 5.87 23.11 -12.64
C THR A 62 4.92 24.16 -12.08
N LEU A 63 5.09 25.40 -12.55
CA LEU A 63 4.25 26.53 -12.19
C LEU A 63 3.40 26.93 -13.38
N GLU A 64 2.10 27.08 -13.14
CA GLU A 64 1.17 27.63 -14.11
C GLU A 64 0.42 28.80 -13.49
N ARG A 65 0.09 29.81 -14.31
CA ARG A 65 -0.67 30.96 -13.88
C ARG A 65 -2.02 31.01 -14.61
N THR A 66 -3.07 31.12 -13.83
CA THR A 66 -4.40 31.51 -14.31
C THR A 66 -4.81 32.86 -13.69
N THR A 67 -5.95 33.40 -14.10
CA THR A 67 -6.44 34.68 -13.55
C THR A 67 -6.69 34.54 -12.04
N GLY A 68 -5.89 35.25 -11.23
CA GLY A 68 -6.03 35.28 -9.76
C GLY A 68 -5.55 34.02 -9.02
N GLN A 69 -4.84 33.10 -9.71
CA GLN A 69 -4.32 31.90 -9.07
C GLN A 69 -2.94 31.50 -9.64
N ILE A 70 -2.13 30.90 -8.77
CA ILE A 70 -0.88 30.22 -9.12
C ILE A 70 -1.06 28.75 -8.79
N HIS A 71 -0.76 27.89 -9.75
CA HIS A 71 -0.86 26.45 -9.65
C HIS A 71 0.53 25.84 -9.56
N TYR A 72 0.76 25.03 -8.54
CA TYR A 72 1.91 24.15 -8.42
C TYR A 72 1.48 22.75 -8.82
N ARG A 73 2.14 22.19 -9.80
CA ARG A 73 1.98 20.80 -10.21
C ARG A 73 3.21 20.03 -9.76
N VAL A 74 3.06 19.24 -8.69
CA VAL A 74 4.15 18.56 -7.99
C VAL A 74 4.16 17.08 -8.35
N ARG A 75 5.34 16.53 -8.58
CA ARG A 75 5.51 15.12 -8.94
C ARG A 75 5.25 14.22 -7.74
N VAL A 76 4.51 13.12 -7.99
CA VAL A 76 4.26 12.03 -7.04
C VAL A 76 4.90 10.76 -7.58
N MET A 77 5.74 10.13 -6.77
CA MET A 77 6.33 8.83 -7.06
C MET A 77 5.58 7.73 -6.29
N GLY A 78 5.61 6.50 -6.80
CA GLY A 78 4.85 5.38 -6.23
C GLY A 78 3.40 5.36 -6.71
N ASP A 79 2.53 4.68 -5.96
CA ASP A 79 1.13 4.51 -6.33
C ASP A 79 0.31 5.75 -5.96
N SER A 80 0.26 6.71 -6.88
CA SER A 80 -0.46 7.97 -6.69
C SER A 80 -1.97 7.78 -6.42
N SER A 81 -2.56 6.67 -6.85
CA SER A 81 -3.97 6.35 -6.55
C SER A 81 -4.25 6.24 -5.05
N LEU A 82 -3.23 5.89 -4.26
CA LEU A 82 -3.32 5.82 -2.80
C LEU A 82 -3.56 7.19 -2.13
N MET A 83 -3.25 8.28 -2.80
CA MET A 83 -3.56 9.63 -2.31
C MET A 83 -5.07 9.94 -2.25
N ASN A 84 -5.91 9.08 -2.81
CA ASN A 84 -7.37 9.19 -2.68
C ASN A 84 -7.89 8.65 -1.34
N TYR A 85 -7.06 7.91 -0.58
CA TYR A 85 -7.50 7.21 0.63
C TYR A 85 -7.08 7.95 1.89
N VAL A 86 -7.99 7.97 2.86
CA VAL A 86 -7.73 8.54 4.19
C VAL A 86 -6.94 7.54 5.02
N PRO A 87 -5.77 7.92 5.55
CA PRO A 87 -5.03 7.06 6.47
C PRO A 87 -5.83 6.76 7.75
N THR A 88 -5.75 5.52 8.23
CA THR A 88 -6.49 5.06 9.41
C THR A 88 -6.05 5.80 10.70
N LYS A 89 -4.79 6.23 10.76
CA LYS A 89 -4.29 7.03 11.90
C LYS A 89 -4.91 8.40 11.97
N GLY A 90 -5.31 8.97 10.83
CA GLY A 90 -6.05 10.21 10.78
C GLY A 90 -7.38 10.15 11.56
N ASP A 91 -8.03 8.99 11.60
CA ASP A 91 -9.27 8.77 12.35
C ASP A 91 -9.06 8.64 13.88
N LYS A 92 -7.84 8.28 14.33
CA LYS A 92 -7.54 7.98 15.74
C LYS A 92 -6.94 9.17 16.52
N LEU A 93 -6.35 10.13 15.82
CA LEU A 93 -5.65 11.26 16.44
C LEU A 93 -6.54 12.47 16.72
N THR A 94 -7.78 12.47 16.27
CA THR A 94 -8.71 13.55 16.55
C THR A 94 -9.54 13.24 17.77
N PRO A 95 -9.54 14.12 18.80
CA PRO A 95 -10.62 14.16 19.78
C PRO A 95 -11.94 14.30 19.02
N LYS A 96 -13.00 13.61 19.49
CA LYS A 96 -14.35 13.65 18.89
C LYS A 96 -14.70 15.08 18.41
N GLY A 97 -14.65 15.31 17.11
CA GLY A 97 -15.08 16.57 16.51
C GLY A 97 -14.26 17.05 15.31
N ASP A 98 -12.94 16.92 15.34
CA ASP A 98 -12.10 17.45 14.25
C ASP A 98 -11.50 16.28 13.44
N LYS A 99 -12.17 15.88 12.37
CA LYS A 99 -11.52 15.06 11.35
C LYS A 99 -10.36 15.88 10.78
N PRO A 100 -9.14 15.31 10.66
CA PRO A 100 -8.07 16.02 10.01
C PRO A 100 -8.56 16.40 8.61
N THR A 101 -8.64 17.70 8.37
CA THR A 101 -9.05 18.23 7.09
C THR A 101 -7.92 17.94 6.10
N PRO A 102 -8.19 17.24 4.99
CA PRO A 102 -7.19 17.11 3.95
C PRO A 102 -6.68 18.49 3.57
N PRO A 103 -5.40 18.63 3.17
CA PRO A 103 -4.87 19.90 2.71
C PRO A 103 -5.82 20.55 1.71
N GLU A 104 -6.32 21.76 2.00
CA GLU A 104 -7.26 22.47 1.13
C GLU A 104 -6.61 22.76 -0.24
N GLY A 105 -7.39 22.70 -1.29
CA GLY A 105 -6.95 23.09 -2.65
C GLY A 105 -6.33 21.98 -3.48
N MET A 106 -6.22 20.75 -2.98
CA MET A 106 -5.66 19.65 -3.78
C MET A 106 -6.64 19.14 -4.83
N ALA A 107 -6.26 19.23 -6.09
CA ALA A 107 -6.84 18.44 -7.17
C ALA A 107 -5.75 17.51 -7.73
N LEU A 108 -6.06 16.21 -7.88
CA LEU A 108 -5.17 15.33 -8.66
C LEU A 108 -5.33 15.67 -10.13
N ALA A 109 -4.29 16.19 -10.76
CA ALA A 109 -4.30 16.54 -12.18
C ALA A 109 -4.29 15.29 -13.08
N GLU A 110 -3.60 14.24 -12.67
CA GLU A 110 -3.58 12.95 -13.37
C GLU A 110 -3.24 11.82 -12.40
N ILE A 111 -4.14 10.83 -12.31
CA ILE A 111 -3.88 9.56 -11.58
C ILE A 111 -3.58 8.51 -12.64
N ASN A 112 -2.39 8.52 -13.21
CA ASN A 112 -1.89 7.41 -14.01
C ASN A 112 -0.70 6.78 -13.27
N SER A 113 -0.96 5.59 -12.70
CA SER A 113 0.04 4.73 -12.09
C SER A 113 1.20 4.42 -13.06
N PRO A 114 2.47 4.33 -12.63
CA PRO A 114 2.96 4.40 -11.26
C PRO A 114 3.44 5.79 -10.81
N ASN A 115 3.50 6.78 -11.66
CA ASN A 115 3.95 8.13 -11.33
C ASN A 115 2.86 9.13 -11.70
N GLY A 116 2.43 9.93 -10.75
CA GLY A 116 1.39 10.93 -10.93
C GLY A 116 1.87 12.34 -10.66
N TRP A 117 0.95 13.26 -10.82
CA TRP A 117 1.13 14.65 -10.45
C TRP A 117 -0.01 15.06 -9.54
N VAL A 118 0.28 15.90 -8.57
CA VAL A 118 -0.71 16.55 -7.74
C VAL A 118 -0.66 18.06 -8.01
N GLU A 119 -1.84 18.67 -8.16
CA GLU A 119 -1.94 20.10 -8.36
C GLU A 119 -2.50 20.75 -7.11
N VAL A 120 -1.87 21.85 -6.68
CA VAL A 120 -2.37 22.74 -5.64
C VAL A 120 -2.41 24.16 -6.17
N SER A 121 -3.48 24.88 -5.84
CA SER A 121 -3.73 26.23 -6.33
C SER A 121 -3.78 27.23 -5.17
N PHE A 122 -3.05 28.31 -5.31
CA PHE A 122 -3.03 29.43 -4.35
C PHE A 122 -3.66 30.66 -4.97
N ARG A 123 -4.53 31.34 -4.20
CA ARG A 123 -5.15 32.59 -4.64
C ARG A 123 -4.18 33.73 -4.52
N VAL A 124 -4.14 34.58 -5.55
CA VAL A 124 -3.35 35.81 -5.56
C VAL A 124 -4.31 36.99 -5.34
N ALA A 125 -4.27 37.56 -4.15
CA ALA A 125 -5.00 38.79 -3.81
C ALA A 125 -4.12 40.02 -4.05
N ALA A 126 -4.71 41.20 -4.02
CA ALA A 126 -3.94 42.45 -4.07
C ALA A 126 -2.99 42.52 -2.85
N GLY A 127 -1.69 42.69 -3.12
CA GLY A 127 -0.64 42.74 -2.10
C GLY A 127 -0.01 41.39 -1.73
N THR A 128 -0.47 40.27 -2.30
CA THR A 128 0.19 38.97 -2.12
C THR A 128 1.60 39.00 -2.72
N SER A 129 2.62 38.68 -1.95
CA SER A 129 3.99 38.57 -2.37
C SER A 129 4.34 37.14 -2.84
N ALA A 130 5.46 36.99 -3.54
CA ALA A 130 6.00 35.67 -3.89
C ALA A 130 6.35 34.86 -2.63
N ASP A 131 6.87 35.51 -1.60
CA ASP A 131 7.22 34.88 -0.32
C ASP A 131 5.99 34.31 0.40
N ASP A 132 4.83 34.99 0.31
CA ASP A 132 3.58 34.51 0.89
C ASP A 132 3.14 33.21 0.21
N ILE A 133 3.16 33.18 -1.13
CA ILE A 133 2.82 31.98 -1.92
C ILE A 133 3.77 30.83 -1.62
N GLU A 134 5.07 31.11 -1.55
CA GLU A 134 6.06 30.08 -1.23
C GLU A 134 5.90 29.53 0.18
N LYS A 135 5.55 30.37 1.16
CA LYS A 135 5.24 29.96 2.52
C LYS A 135 4.02 29.05 2.58
N GLU A 136 2.96 29.39 1.85
CA GLU A 136 1.76 28.57 1.75
C GLU A 136 2.07 27.22 1.06
N TYR A 137 2.86 27.24 -0.01
CA TYR A 137 3.30 26.02 -0.68
C TYR A 137 4.09 25.10 0.25
N ARG A 138 5.06 25.62 1.00
CA ARG A 138 5.85 24.84 1.96
C ARG A 138 4.97 24.27 3.08
N ALA A 139 3.99 25.03 3.57
CA ALA A 139 3.04 24.54 4.56
C ALA A 139 2.20 23.39 4.02
N TRP A 140 1.72 23.52 2.78
CA TRP A 140 0.99 22.47 2.09
C TRP A 140 1.84 21.20 1.88
N VAL A 141 3.10 21.33 1.45
CA VAL A 141 4.03 20.20 1.30
C VAL A 141 4.20 19.48 2.64
N SER A 142 4.47 20.23 3.72
CA SER A 142 4.65 19.66 5.07
C SER A 142 3.42 18.88 5.54
N GLN A 143 2.24 19.46 5.38
CA GLN A 143 0.99 18.80 5.74
C GLN A 143 0.71 17.55 4.90
N THR A 144 0.99 17.60 3.60
CA THR A 144 0.81 16.45 2.71
C THR A 144 1.78 15.32 3.06
N GLU A 145 3.05 15.63 3.34
CA GLU A 145 4.04 14.63 3.77
C GLU A 145 3.66 13.97 5.10
N GLU A 146 3.07 14.68 6.03
CA GLU A 146 2.53 14.10 7.26
C GLU A 146 1.45 13.06 6.96
N TRP A 147 0.49 13.38 6.08
CA TRP A 147 -0.54 12.44 5.64
C TRP A 147 0.05 11.22 4.94
N LEU A 148 1.02 11.42 4.07
CA LEU A 148 1.72 10.33 3.39
C LEU A 148 2.51 9.46 4.37
N SER A 149 3.03 10.03 5.45
CA SER A 149 3.69 9.26 6.50
C SER A 149 2.72 8.31 7.23
N TRP A 150 1.50 8.76 7.49
CA TRP A 150 0.46 7.90 8.07
C TRP A 150 0.03 6.80 7.13
N LEU A 151 -0.13 7.13 5.84
CA LEU A 151 -0.44 6.13 4.81
C LEU A 151 0.66 5.07 4.70
N ARG A 152 1.94 5.46 4.73
CA ARG A 152 3.07 4.53 4.76
C ARG A 152 3.00 3.59 5.97
N SER A 153 2.66 4.12 7.13
CA SER A 153 2.48 3.30 8.34
C SER A 153 1.34 2.30 8.21
N ASP A 154 0.21 2.71 7.64
CA ASP A 154 -0.94 1.82 7.42
C ASP A 154 -0.60 0.69 6.43
N LEU A 155 0.15 1.01 5.36
CA LEU A 155 0.61 0.02 4.39
C LEU A 155 1.58 -0.98 5.02
N ALA A 156 2.51 -0.52 5.86
CA ALA A 156 3.44 -1.39 6.58
C ALA A 156 2.69 -2.33 7.55
N ASP A 157 1.75 -1.80 8.33
CA ASP A 157 0.91 -2.60 9.24
C ASP A 157 0.11 -3.68 8.48
N LEU A 158 -0.38 -3.36 7.28
CA LEU A 158 -1.09 -4.30 6.43
C LEU A 158 -0.17 -5.36 5.83
N GLN A 159 1.01 -4.96 5.38
CA GLN A 159 2.04 -5.88 4.90
C GLN A 159 2.38 -6.92 5.96
N ASP A 160 2.67 -6.49 7.19
CA ASP A 160 3.01 -7.37 8.31
C ASP A 160 1.86 -8.34 8.65
N LYS A 161 0.62 -7.85 8.64
CA LYS A 161 -0.57 -8.69 8.85
C LYS A 161 -0.73 -9.75 7.76
N GLN A 162 -0.49 -9.38 6.50
CA GLN A 162 -0.58 -10.34 5.38
C GLN A 162 0.55 -11.38 5.46
N ILE A 163 1.79 -10.96 5.71
CA ILE A 163 2.92 -11.88 5.92
C ILE A 163 2.59 -12.89 7.02
N SER A 164 2.14 -12.41 8.18
CA SER A 164 1.79 -13.26 9.33
C SER A 164 0.65 -14.24 9.02
N ARG A 165 -0.36 -13.81 8.27
CA ARG A 165 -1.49 -14.65 7.85
C ARG A 165 -1.02 -15.76 6.92
N ILE A 166 -0.26 -15.40 5.89
CA ILE A 166 0.21 -16.33 4.87
C ILE A 166 1.24 -17.31 5.44
N THR A 167 2.14 -16.84 6.29
CA THR A 167 3.09 -17.71 6.99
C THR A 167 2.36 -18.82 7.75
N ARG A 168 1.32 -18.47 8.50
CA ARG A 168 0.50 -19.49 9.23
C ARG A 168 -0.20 -20.46 8.28
N GLU A 169 -0.72 -19.99 7.15
CA GLU A 169 -1.36 -20.83 6.13
C GLU A 169 -0.34 -21.79 5.52
N LEU A 170 0.82 -21.32 5.11
CA LEU A 170 1.90 -22.12 4.54
C LEU A 170 2.46 -23.14 5.55
N THR A 171 2.63 -22.78 6.81
CA THR A 171 3.05 -23.72 7.86
C THR A 171 2.08 -24.88 7.98
N ARG A 172 0.77 -24.59 8.04
CA ARG A 172 -0.27 -25.64 8.10
C ARG A 172 -0.23 -26.56 6.88
N ARG A 173 0.01 -25.98 5.68
CA ARG A 173 0.11 -26.74 4.43
C ARG A 173 1.37 -27.60 4.41
N GLN A 174 2.51 -27.10 4.87
CA GLN A 174 3.73 -27.90 5.05
C GLN A 174 3.51 -29.10 5.97
N ASP A 175 2.87 -28.85 7.13
CA ASP A 175 2.61 -29.91 8.11
C ASP A 175 1.62 -30.95 7.58
N ALA A 176 0.68 -30.58 6.73
CA ALA A 176 -0.22 -31.52 6.07
C ALA A 176 0.54 -32.40 5.06
N ILE A 177 1.33 -31.81 4.18
CA ILE A 177 2.12 -32.54 3.20
C ILE A 177 3.08 -33.54 3.88
N ARG A 178 3.79 -33.09 4.92
CA ARG A 178 4.70 -33.98 5.66
C ARG A 178 3.98 -35.17 6.31
N ARG A 179 2.78 -34.94 6.83
CA ARG A 179 1.96 -36.04 7.41
C ARG A 179 1.48 -37.03 6.36
N GLU A 180 1.08 -36.53 5.19
CA GLU A 180 0.65 -37.38 4.07
C GLU A 180 1.82 -38.21 3.54
N GLN A 181 3.01 -37.61 3.38
CA GLN A 181 4.23 -38.34 2.99
C GLN A 181 4.60 -39.41 4.01
N ALA A 182 4.61 -39.09 5.31
CA ALA A 182 4.92 -40.05 6.35
C ALA A 182 3.92 -41.24 6.39
N LEU A 183 2.63 -40.94 6.13
CA LEU A 183 1.60 -42.00 6.04
C LEU A 183 1.83 -42.89 4.82
N PHE A 184 2.17 -42.29 3.67
CA PHE A 184 2.46 -43.02 2.45
C PHE A 184 3.65 -43.96 2.64
N ASP A 185 4.76 -43.44 3.19
CA ASP A 185 5.98 -44.23 3.49
C ASP A 185 5.67 -45.43 4.41
N GLN A 186 4.83 -45.23 5.44
CA GLN A 186 4.39 -46.33 6.33
C GLN A 186 3.60 -47.39 5.59
N LEU A 187 2.73 -46.99 4.66
CA LEU A 187 1.94 -47.94 3.88
C LEU A 187 2.81 -48.72 2.90
N GLU A 188 3.77 -48.07 2.26
CA GLU A 188 4.73 -48.77 1.38
C GLU A 188 5.60 -49.73 2.13
N ALA A 189 6.11 -49.38 3.32
CA ALA A 189 6.88 -50.28 4.17
C ALA A 189 6.07 -51.53 4.57
N ARG A 190 4.78 -51.35 4.92
CA ARG A 190 3.91 -52.50 5.21
C ARG A 190 3.65 -53.41 4.01
N ARG A 191 3.47 -52.82 2.80
CA ARG A 191 3.27 -53.55 1.59
C ARG A 191 4.52 -54.39 1.23
N SER A 192 5.72 -53.80 1.36
CA SER A 192 6.97 -54.49 1.09
C SER A 192 7.17 -55.66 2.06
N ALA A 193 6.87 -55.50 3.36
CA ALA A 193 6.97 -56.58 4.33
C ALA A 193 5.97 -57.73 4.11
N GLN A 194 4.84 -57.50 3.44
CA GLN A 194 3.86 -58.54 3.11
C GLN A 194 4.18 -59.29 1.77
N GLY A 195 4.95 -58.68 0.89
CA GLY A 195 5.35 -59.28 -0.38
C GLY A 195 6.55 -60.21 -0.29
N GLU A 196 7.23 -60.27 0.84
CA GLU A 196 8.39 -61.15 1.10
C GLU A 196 7.98 -62.50 1.83
N GLN A 197 6.67 -62.69 2.05
CA GLN A 197 6.13 -63.96 2.57
C GLN A 197 5.48 -64.79 1.44
#